data_644bf58d624120c695bdd6a2b6b89230
#
_entry.id   644bf58d624120c695bdd6a2b6b89230
#
_cell.length_a   1.000
_cell.length_b   1.000
_cell.length_c   1.000
_cell.angle_alpha   90.00
_cell.angle_beta   90.00
_cell.angle_gamma   90.00
#
_symmetry.space_group_name_H-M   'P 1'
#
loop_
_entity.id
_entity.type
_entity.pdbx_description
1 polymer ?
#
loop_
_entity_poly.entity_id
_entity_poly.type
_entity_poly.pdbx_seq_one_letter_code
_entity_poly.pdbx_strand_id
1 'polypeptide(L)'
;MQYGRIQTELREMLIKKGKIYNLGRTYSELASQNVKPSEHQLKSFIDKLRTEFKVKIVYHYNIKTLYSATLILMERKYNIKN
;
A
#
# COMPACT_ATOMS: atom_id res chain seq x y z
N MET A 1 6.98 -2.64 14.11
CA MET A 1 5.90 -1.76 13.65
C MET A 1 4.68 -2.59 13.31
N GLN A 2 3.53 -2.16 13.79
CA GLN A 2 2.32 -2.94 13.59
C GLN A 2 1.45 -2.37 12.49
N TYR A 3 0.83 -3.27 11.75
CA TYR A 3 -0.15 -2.91 10.73
C TYR A 3 -1.55 -3.10 11.30
N GLY A 4 -2.45 -2.20 10.97
CA GLY A 4 -3.85 -2.41 11.29
C GLY A 4 -4.43 -3.52 10.43
N ARG A 5 -5.69 -3.88 10.67
CA ARG A 5 -6.31 -4.99 9.95
C ARG A 5 -6.32 -4.78 8.43
N ILE A 6 -6.78 -3.61 8.00
CA ILE A 6 -6.82 -3.32 6.56
C ILE A 6 -5.43 -3.26 5.98
N GLN A 7 -4.50 -2.65 6.71
CA GLN A 7 -3.13 -2.55 6.25
C GLN A 7 -2.49 -3.92 6.09
N THR A 8 -2.81 -4.85 7.00
CA THR A 8 -2.30 -6.21 6.93
C THR A 8 -2.79 -6.89 5.65
N GLU A 9 -4.08 -6.71 5.32
CA GLU A 9 -4.61 -7.30 4.10
C GLU A 9 -3.96 -6.71 2.86
N LEU A 10 -3.72 -5.39 2.86
CA LEU A 10 -3.05 -4.75 1.75
C LEU A 10 -1.61 -5.23 1.62
N ARG A 11 -0.94 -5.40 2.74
CA ARG A 11 0.43 -5.91 2.75
C ARG A 11 0.49 -7.32 2.15
N GLU A 12 -0.46 -8.17 2.54
CA GLU A 12 -0.54 -9.52 1.99
C GLU A 12 -0.79 -9.50 0.49
N MET A 13 -1.65 -8.59 0.05
CA MET A 13 -1.92 -8.43 -1.36
C MET A 13 -0.67 -8.02 -2.13
N LEU A 14 0.09 -7.09 -1.57
CA LEU A 14 1.33 -6.65 -2.19
C LEU A 14 2.32 -7.81 -2.34
N ILE A 15 2.41 -8.64 -1.31
CA ILE A 15 3.32 -9.78 -1.34
C ILE A 15 2.85 -10.82 -2.36
N LYS A 16 1.56 -11.12 -2.37
CA LYS A 16 1.03 -12.15 -3.26
C LYS A 16 1.01 -11.74 -4.72
N LYS A 17 0.59 -10.50 -4.98
CA LYS A 17 0.38 -10.06 -6.35
C LYS A 17 1.48 -9.17 -6.88
N GLY A 18 2.35 -8.71 -6.02
CA GLY A 18 3.42 -7.82 -6.43
C GLY A 18 3.01 -6.37 -6.60
N LYS A 19 1.74 -6.07 -6.45
CA LYS A 19 1.26 -4.70 -6.60
C LYS A 19 -0.10 -4.52 -5.97
N ILE A 20 -0.44 -3.26 -5.69
CA ILE A 20 -1.77 -2.87 -5.21
C ILE A 20 -2.25 -1.76 -6.15
N TYR A 21 -3.28 -2.04 -6.93
CA TYR A 21 -3.86 -1.05 -7.83
C TYR A 21 -4.76 -0.10 -7.08
N ASN A 22 -4.73 1.18 -7.47
CA ASN A 22 -5.64 2.18 -6.90
C ASN A 22 -5.71 2.05 -5.39
N LEU A 23 -4.62 2.40 -4.76
CA LEU A 23 -4.43 2.15 -3.33
C LEU A 23 -5.60 2.57 -2.46
N GLY A 24 -6.08 3.81 -2.64
CA GLY A 24 -7.18 4.30 -1.81
C GLY A 24 -8.48 3.57 -2.03
N ARG A 25 -8.76 3.25 -3.28
CA ARG A 25 -9.98 2.52 -3.60
C ARG A 25 -9.94 1.12 -3.00
N THR A 26 -8.82 0.46 -3.13
CA THR A 26 -8.65 -0.89 -2.58
C THR A 26 -8.79 -0.86 -1.06
N TYR A 27 -8.20 0.15 -0.44
CA TYR A 27 -8.34 0.35 0.99
C TYR A 27 -9.82 0.49 1.37
N SER A 28 -10.56 1.34 0.64
CA SER A 28 -11.97 1.56 0.90
C SER A 28 -12.78 0.27 0.78
N GLU A 29 -12.49 -0.52 -0.22
CA GLU A 29 -13.21 -1.77 -0.44
C GLU A 29 -12.99 -2.75 0.70
N LEU A 30 -11.77 -2.81 1.19
CA LEU A 30 -11.45 -3.70 2.32
C LEU A 30 -12.02 -3.20 3.62
N ALA A 31 -12.10 -1.88 3.79
CA ALA A 31 -12.61 -1.31 5.04
C ALA A 31 -14.13 -1.41 5.13
N SER A 32 -14.82 -0.81 4.18
CA SER A 32 -16.28 -0.94 4.08
C SER A 32 -16.68 0.04 3.02
N GLN A 33 -16.73 0.14 2.06
CA GLN A 33 -17.09 0.94 0.89
C GLN A 33 -17.37 2.43 1.15
N ASN A 34 -17.74 2.75 2.37
CA ASN A 34 -18.02 4.15 2.70
C ASN A 34 -16.85 4.83 3.39
N VAL A 35 -15.78 4.11 3.65
CA VAL A 35 -14.65 4.66 4.36
C VAL A 35 -13.60 5.06 3.32
N LYS A 36 -13.33 6.36 3.26
CA LYS A 36 -12.32 6.87 2.34
C LYS A 36 -11.08 7.27 3.13
N PRO A 37 -9.96 6.61 2.89
CA PRO A 37 -8.74 6.94 3.63
C PRO A 37 -8.21 8.31 3.22
N SER A 38 -7.59 9.01 4.16
CA SER A 38 -6.97 10.28 3.85
C SER A 38 -5.61 10.04 3.20
N GLU A 39 -5.08 11.06 2.54
CA GLU A 39 -3.72 10.96 1.99
C GLU A 39 -2.71 10.70 3.10
N HIS A 40 -2.94 11.28 4.27
CA HIS A 40 -2.05 11.07 5.39
C HIS A 40 -2.04 9.61 5.83
N GLN A 41 -3.20 8.98 5.89
CA GLN A 41 -3.29 7.58 6.26
C GLN A 41 -2.57 6.70 5.25
N LEU A 42 -2.74 7.00 3.97
CA LEU A 42 -2.09 6.22 2.92
C LEU A 42 -0.58 6.41 2.95
N LYS A 43 -0.13 7.63 3.19
CA LYS A 43 1.30 7.90 3.30
C LYS A 43 1.89 7.15 4.48
N SER A 44 1.18 7.15 5.60
CA SER A 44 1.62 6.45 6.79
C SER A 44 1.76 4.95 6.54
N PHE A 45 0.83 4.38 5.81
CA PHE A 45 0.89 2.97 5.44
C PHE A 45 2.12 2.70 4.55
N ILE A 46 2.35 3.55 3.57
CA ILE A 46 3.50 3.39 2.69
C ILE A 46 4.80 3.50 3.47
N ASP A 47 4.86 4.42 4.42
CA ASP A 47 6.05 4.55 5.27
C ASP A 47 6.33 3.26 6.03
N LYS A 48 5.27 2.61 6.52
CA LYS A 48 5.44 1.32 7.19
C LYS A 48 5.94 0.26 6.22
N LEU A 49 5.36 0.21 5.03
CA LEU A 49 5.81 -0.76 4.02
C LEU A 49 7.28 -0.58 3.69
N ARG A 50 7.74 0.65 3.67
CA ARG A 50 9.11 0.95 3.30
C ARG A 50 10.13 0.54 4.35
N THR A 51 9.68 0.14 5.52
CA THR A 51 10.58 -0.45 6.50
C THR A 51 10.92 -1.90 6.13
N GLU A 52 10.08 -2.53 5.32
CA GLU A 52 10.26 -3.94 4.94
C GLU A 52 10.54 -4.14 3.46
N PHE A 53 10.04 -3.23 2.62
CA PHE A 53 10.07 -3.42 1.18
C PHE A 53 10.55 -2.19 0.46
N LYS A 54 11.08 -2.41 -0.72
CA LYS A 54 11.32 -1.32 -1.65
C LYS A 54 10.09 -1.26 -2.53
N VAL A 55 9.37 -0.15 -2.46
CA VAL A 55 8.08 0.02 -3.11
C VAL A 55 8.13 1.20 -4.07
N LYS A 56 7.66 0.99 -5.28
CA LYS A 56 7.56 2.05 -6.27
C LYS A 56 6.12 2.55 -6.30
N ILE A 57 5.95 3.87 -6.33
CA ILE A 57 4.63 4.49 -6.42
C ILE A 57 4.43 4.97 -7.85
N VAL A 58 3.37 4.50 -8.48
CA VAL A 58 3.04 4.92 -9.83
C VAL A 58 1.75 5.75 -9.75
N TYR A 59 1.85 7.02 -10.06
CA TYR A 59 0.69 7.90 -10.07
C TYR A 59 -0.03 7.79 -11.40
N HIS A 60 -1.34 7.86 -11.35
CA HIS A 60 -2.17 7.75 -12.55
C HIS A 60 -2.56 9.13 -13.03
N TYR A 61 -2.51 9.33 -14.33
CA TYR A 61 -2.88 10.59 -14.96
C TYR A 61 -1.96 11.70 -14.45
N ASN A 62 -2.47 12.91 -14.43
CA ASN A 62 -1.73 14.04 -13.89
C ASN A 62 -2.02 14.26 -12.41
N ILE A 63 -2.74 13.36 -11.81
CA ILE A 63 -3.12 13.50 -10.41
C ILE A 63 -2.12 12.75 -9.55
N LYS A 64 -1.41 13.49 -8.71
CA LYS A 64 -0.40 12.88 -7.85
C LYS A 64 -0.93 12.70 -6.45
N THR A 65 -1.95 11.86 -6.33
CA THR A 65 -2.50 11.51 -5.04
C THR A 65 -2.28 10.02 -4.80
N LEU A 66 -2.04 9.68 -3.56
CA LEU A 66 -1.86 8.28 -3.20
C LEU A 66 -3.15 7.50 -3.34
N TYR A 67 -4.28 8.18 -3.24
CA TYR A 67 -5.57 7.52 -3.38
C TYR A 67 -5.68 6.79 -4.71
N SER A 68 -5.20 7.39 -5.78
CA SER A 68 -5.28 6.81 -7.11
C SER A 68 -4.02 6.08 -7.55
N ALA A 69 -3.02 6.04 -6.69
CA ALA A 69 -1.73 5.48 -7.09
C ALA A 69 -1.73 3.96 -7.02
N THR A 70 -0.79 3.37 -7.75
CA THR A 70 -0.54 1.93 -7.70
C THR A 70 0.81 1.73 -7.03
N LEU A 71 0.86 0.79 -6.11
CA LEU A 71 2.12 0.42 -5.46
C LEU A 71 2.67 -0.83 -6.12
N ILE A 72 3.96 -0.83 -6.39
CA ILE A 72 4.62 -1.99 -6.99
C ILE A 72 5.74 -2.43 -6.07
N LEU A 73 5.71 -3.71 -5.72
CA LEU A 73 6.75 -4.30 -4.89
C LEU A 73 7.99 -4.51 -5.75
N MET A 74 9.06 -3.84 -5.40
CA MET A 74 10.32 -3.97 -6.14
C MET A 74 11.19 -5.05 -5.55
N GLU A 75 11.33 -5.06 -4.23
CA GLU A 75 12.09 -6.11 -3.54
C GLU A 75 11.89 -6.00 -2.05
N ARG A 76 12.18 -7.05 -1.33
CA ARG A 76 12.17 -7.03 0.12
C ARG A 76 13.51 -6.55 0.61
N LYS A 77 13.49 -5.61 1.53
CA LYS A 77 14.72 -5.09 2.13
C LYS A 77 15.34 -6.10 3.07
N TYR A 78 14.50 -6.87 3.74
CA TYR A 78 14.95 -7.89 4.65
C TYR A 78 14.89 -9.21 3.96
N ASN A 79 16.02 -9.80 3.81
CA ASN A 79 16.07 -11.13 3.30
C ASN A 79 16.66 -11.98 4.39
N ILE A 80 15.85 -12.35 5.23
CA ILE A 80 16.29 -13.15 6.33
C ILE A 80 16.59 -14.51 5.89
N LYS A 81 17.15 -15.02 5.77
CA LYS A 81 17.26 -16.12 5.50
C LYS A 81 17.76 -16.75 6.26
N ASN A 82 17.70 -16.77 6.51
CA ASN A 82 18.03 -17.05 6.93
C ASN A 82 18.28 -17.54 7.06
#